data_e3c753b30b1b68d1c2ce277e85f9fd63
#
_entry.id   e3c753b30b1b68d1c2ce277e85f9fd63
#
_cell.length_a   1.000
_cell.length_b   1.000
_cell.length_c   1.000
_cell.angle_alpha   90.00
_cell.angle_beta   90.00
_cell.angle_gamma   90.00
#
_symmetry.space_group_name_H-M   'P 1'
#
loop_
_entity.id
_entity.type
_entity.pdbx_description
1 polymer ?
#
loop_
_entity_poly.entity_id
_entity_poly.type
_entity_poly.pdbx_seq_one_letter_code
_entity_poly.pdbx_strand_id
1 'polypeptide(L)'
;MKFDDLYFGKQTFEDAEIKMQEVSIQNLLNNERLSENKIDYVFFFFLINQLGVSSQTMSNFNIPFVGVYAACAGFPLQILLGSNLIESKNAKNIITLASSHNLTAERQFRYPTEYGCPKKGTATCTLTACVSMLLTNEKTNIKVSGGLIGKVVNLGINDVNNMGAVMAPACADTIYTYLQNAHETVKDYDLILTGDLGKVGLNILKEYY
;
A
#
# COMPACT_ATOMS: atom_id res chain seq x y z
N MET A 1 -14.12 -2.88 -9.84
CA MET A 1 -15.08 -1.89 -10.39
C MET A 1 -14.30 -0.75 -11.03
N LYS A 2 -14.76 -0.18 -12.13
CA LYS A 2 -14.14 0.96 -12.80
C LYS A 2 -15.15 2.11 -12.78
N PHE A 3 -14.67 3.31 -12.52
CA PHE A 3 -15.48 4.52 -12.55
C PHE A 3 -15.06 5.39 -13.76
N ASP A 4 -15.99 6.20 -14.25
CA ASP A 4 -15.79 6.98 -15.49
C ASP A 4 -15.11 8.32 -15.22
N ASP A 5 -15.14 8.80 -13.99
CA ASP A 5 -14.51 10.06 -13.56
C ASP A 5 -13.72 9.91 -12.25
N LEU A 6 -12.89 10.91 -11.93
CA LEU A 6 -12.06 10.91 -10.73
C LEU A 6 -12.82 11.33 -9.46
N TYR A 7 -14.02 11.86 -9.56
CA TYR A 7 -14.81 12.28 -8.42
C TYR A 7 -15.69 11.17 -7.84
N PHE A 8 -15.93 10.10 -8.58
CA PHE A 8 -16.79 8.99 -8.16
C PHE A 8 -18.19 9.45 -7.71
N GLY A 9 -18.71 10.49 -8.38
CA GLY A 9 -19.98 11.13 -8.02
C GLY A 9 -19.94 11.97 -6.75
N LYS A 10 -18.76 12.35 -6.26
CA LYS A 10 -18.53 13.21 -5.08
C LYS A 10 -18.08 14.61 -5.49
N GLN A 11 -17.98 15.53 -4.52
CA GLN A 11 -17.60 16.92 -4.79
C GLN A 11 -16.10 17.18 -4.59
N THR A 12 -15.42 16.38 -3.76
CA THR A 12 -13.99 16.49 -3.47
C THR A 12 -13.28 15.18 -3.79
N PHE A 13 -11.96 15.25 -3.98
CA PHE A 13 -11.15 14.06 -4.21
C PHE A 13 -10.97 13.23 -2.93
N GLU A 14 -10.99 13.88 -1.78
CA GLU A 14 -10.99 13.22 -0.48
C GLU A 14 -12.26 12.37 -0.28
N ASP A 15 -13.43 12.94 -0.60
CA ASP A 15 -14.70 12.19 -0.56
C ASP A 15 -14.74 11.06 -1.62
N ALA A 16 -14.10 11.28 -2.77
CA ALA A 16 -13.95 10.24 -3.78
C ALA A 16 -13.11 9.08 -3.26
N GLU A 17 -12.03 9.35 -2.53
CA GLU A 17 -11.20 8.30 -1.91
C GLU A 17 -11.96 7.55 -0.80
N ILE A 18 -12.72 8.25 0.04
CA ILE A 18 -13.63 7.63 1.01
C ILE A 18 -14.59 6.68 0.30
N LYS A 19 -15.21 7.14 -0.79
CA LYS A 19 -16.14 6.30 -1.56
C LYS A 19 -15.48 5.06 -2.15
N MET A 20 -14.26 5.18 -2.65
CA MET A 20 -13.50 4.03 -3.14
C MET A 20 -13.24 3.01 -2.03
N GLN A 21 -12.85 3.47 -0.83
CA GLN A 21 -12.60 2.61 0.32
C GLN A 21 -13.87 1.87 0.74
N GLU A 22 -15.01 2.58 0.89
CA GLU A 22 -16.31 1.99 1.21
C GLU A 22 -16.69 0.87 0.23
N VAL A 23 -16.64 1.20 -1.07
CA VAL A 23 -17.00 0.25 -2.14
C VAL A 23 -16.05 -0.95 -2.14
N SER A 24 -14.77 -0.75 -1.88
CA SER A 24 -13.79 -1.83 -1.84
C SER A 24 -14.06 -2.80 -0.70
N ILE A 25 -14.32 -2.30 0.51
CA ILE A 25 -14.66 -3.12 1.68
C ILE A 25 -15.98 -3.87 1.42
N GLN A 26 -17.01 -3.16 0.96
CA GLN A 26 -18.32 -3.77 0.73
C GLN A 26 -18.27 -4.88 -0.35
N ASN A 27 -17.52 -4.65 -1.43
CA ASN A 27 -17.33 -5.66 -2.47
C ASN A 27 -16.58 -6.89 -1.93
N LEU A 28 -15.55 -6.69 -1.10
CA LEU A 28 -14.84 -7.80 -0.47
C LEU A 28 -15.77 -8.62 0.41
N LEU A 29 -16.49 -7.99 1.32
CA LEU A 29 -17.46 -8.66 2.20
C LEU A 29 -18.52 -9.45 1.41
N ASN A 30 -19.05 -8.85 0.34
CA ASN A 30 -20.04 -9.50 -0.51
C ASN A 30 -19.46 -10.71 -1.26
N ASN A 31 -18.25 -10.58 -1.83
CA ASN A 31 -17.59 -11.64 -2.59
C ASN A 31 -17.25 -12.84 -1.71
N GLU A 32 -16.76 -12.57 -0.50
CA GLU A 32 -16.42 -13.59 0.49
C GLU A 32 -17.63 -14.08 1.30
N ARG A 33 -18.80 -13.48 1.09
CA ARG A 33 -20.04 -13.75 1.84
C ARG A 33 -19.85 -13.63 3.35
N LEU A 34 -19.05 -12.65 3.77
CA LEU A 34 -18.78 -12.36 5.17
C LEU A 34 -19.59 -11.17 5.64
N SER A 35 -20.08 -11.25 6.88
CA SER A 35 -20.65 -10.11 7.60
C SER A 35 -19.57 -9.39 8.42
N GLU A 36 -19.80 -8.12 8.73
CA GLU A 36 -18.84 -7.26 9.45
C GLU A 36 -18.37 -7.89 10.77
N ASN A 37 -19.26 -8.56 11.51
CA ASN A 37 -18.95 -9.23 12.78
C ASN A 37 -18.00 -10.45 12.66
N LYS A 38 -17.64 -10.84 11.44
CA LYS A 38 -16.64 -11.87 11.16
C LYS A 38 -15.26 -11.30 10.89
N ILE A 39 -15.14 -9.99 10.83
CA ILE A 39 -13.88 -9.28 10.60
C ILE A 39 -13.40 -8.71 11.94
N ASP A 40 -12.20 -9.09 12.34
CA ASP A 40 -11.61 -8.63 13.60
C ASP A 40 -11.05 -7.21 13.48
N TYR A 41 -10.39 -6.90 12.35
CA TYR A 41 -9.78 -5.58 12.09
C TYR A 41 -9.83 -5.24 10.61
N VAL A 42 -9.86 -3.93 10.32
CA VAL A 42 -9.48 -3.38 9.01
C VAL A 42 -8.20 -2.59 9.16
N PHE A 43 -7.17 -2.93 8.40
CA PHE A 43 -5.93 -2.17 8.36
C PHE A 43 -5.96 -1.25 7.14
N PHE A 44 -5.65 0.01 7.37
CA PHE A 44 -5.67 1.04 6.36
C PHE A 44 -4.29 1.56 6.04
N PHE A 45 -4.02 1.71 4.75
CA PHE A 45 -2.92 2.50 4.23
C PHE A 45 -3.43 3.40 3.11
N PHE A 46 -3.05 4.66 3.14
CA PHE A 46 -3.29 5.63 2.08
C PHE A 46 -2.21 6.71 2.11
N LEU A 47 -2.06 7.45 0.99
CA LEU A 47 -0.93 8.33 0.80
C LEU A 47 -1.13 9.74 1.37
N ILE A 48 -2.34 10.21 1.55
CA ILE A 48 -2.60 11.50 2.20
C ILE A 48 -2.49 11.40 3.72
N ASN A 49 -2.30 12.55 4.37
CA ASN A 49 -2.10 12.58 5.81
C ASN A 49 -3.31 12.02 6.56
N GLN A 50 -2.99 11.35 7.58
CA GLN A 50 -3.64 10.28 8.30
C GLN A 50 -4.97 10.61 8.95
N LEU A 51 -5.75 9.57 9.13
CA LEU A 51 -6.94 9.45 9.95
C LEU A 51 -8.20 10.07 9.35
N GLY A 52 -8.11 11.13 8.55
CA GLY A 52 -9.30 11.77 7.99
C GLY A 52 -10.13 10.81 7.14
N VAL A 53 -9.58 10.34 6.04
CA VAL A 53 -10.28 9.50 5.07
C VAL A 53 -10.70 8.15 5.66
N SER A 54 -9.78 7.44 6.33
CA SER A 54 -10.09 6.12 6.91
C SER A 54 -11.10 6.19 8.06
N SER A 55 -10.99 7.21 8.92
CA SER A 55 -11.95 7.40 10.02
C SER A 55 -13.36 7.66 9.50
N GLN A 56 -13.49 8.49 8.46
CA GLN A 56 -14.77 8.76 7.82
C GLN A 56 -15.32 7.51 7.13
N THR A 57 -14.49 6.77 6.41
CA THR A 57 -14.88 5.49 5.83
C THR A 57 -15.41 4.55 6.90
N MET A 58 -14.66 4.37 7.99
CA MET A 58 -15.00 3.41 9.04
C MET A 58 -16.17 3.85 9.92
N SER A 59 -16.61 5.10 9.86
CA SER A 59 -17.85 5.53 10.51
C SER A 59 -19.10 4.83 9.95
N ASN A 60 -18.99 4.22 8.77
CA ASN A 60 -20.06 3.47 8.10
C ASN A 60 -19.97 1.94 8.31
N PHE A 61 -18.98 1.45 9.10
CA PHE A 61 -18.76 0.04 9.38
C PHE A 61 -18.58 -0.18 10.89
N ASN A 62 -19.13 -1.27 11.38
CA ASN A 62 -18.97 -1.64 12.78
C ASN A 62 -17.78 -2.60 12.98
N ILE A 63 -16.62 -2.22 12.49
CA ILE A 63 -15.38 -3.02 12.54
C ILE A 63 -14.26 -2.16 13.12
N PRO A 64 -13.48 -2.65 14.10
CA PRO A 64 -12.27 -1.97 14.56
C PRO A 64 -11.27 -1.73 13.43
N PHE A 65 -10.58 -0.59 13.41
CA PHE A 65 -9.59 -0.32 12.38
C PHE A 65 -8.26 0.18 12.94
N VAL A 66 -7.21 -0.04 12.16
CA VAL A 66 -5.84 0.37 12.47
C VAL A 66 -5.26 1.10 11.26
N GLY A 67 -4.85 2.35 11.45
CA GLY A 67 -4.09 3.10 10.46
C GLY A 67 -2.62 2.67 10.45
N VAL A 68 -2.09 2.37 9.27
CA VAL A 68 -0.67 2.04 9.06
C VAL A 68 -0.06 3.12 8.19
N TYR A 69 1.04 3.71 8.63
CA TYR A 69 1.71 4.77 7.91
C TYR A 69 3.16 4.41 7.59
N ALA A 70 3.40 4.01 6.37
CA ALA A 70 4.72 3.61 5.89
C ALA A 70 4.91 3.94 4.40
N ALA A 71 4.27 4.98 3.88
CA ALA A 71 4.29 5.35 2.47
C ALA A 71 4.18 4.10 1.57
N CYS A 72 5.05 3.94 0.55
CA CYS A 72 4.98 2.82 -0.40
C CYS A 72 5.12 1.42 0.25
N ALA A 73 5.65 1.33 1.47
CA ALA A 73 5.73 0.08 2.23
C ALA A 73 4.48 -0.22 3.06
N GLY A 74 3.47 0.66 3.04
CA GLY A 74 2.28 0.54 3.89
C GLY A 74 1.47 -0.73 3.63
N PHE A 75 1.29 -1.13 2.37
CA PHE A 75 0.52 -2.33 2.05
C PHE A 75 1.21 -3.63 2.51
N PRO A 76 2.49 -3.90 2.17
CA PRO A 76 3.18 -5.07 2.71
C PRO A 76 3.29 -5.05 4.23
N LEU A 77 3.44 -3.88 4.86
CA LEU A 77 3.45 -3.79 6.32
C LEU A 77 2.11 -4.22 6.95
N GLN A 78 0.98 -3.85 6.35
CA GLN A 78 -0.34 -4.35 6.80
C GLN A 78 -0.44 -5.87 6.72
N ILE A 79 0.03 -6.46 5.62
CA ILE A 79 0.03 -7.92 5.43
C ILE A 79 0.86 -8.58 6.53
N LEU A 80 2.05 -8.07 6.79
CA LEU A 80 2.94 -8.62 7.82
C LEU A 80 2.34 -8.50 9.23
N LEU A 81 1.84 -7.33 9.60
CA LEU A 81 1.21 -7.11 10.91
C LEU A 81 -0.05 -7.96 11.07
N GLY A 82 -0.91 -8.01 10.05
CA GLY A 82 -2.12 -8.82 10.05
C GLY A 82 -1.81 -10.31 10.15
N SER A 83 -0.82 -10.80 9.41
CA SER A 83 -0.39 -12.20 9.46
C SER A 83 0.14 -12.57 10.84
N ASN A 84 0.90 -11.69 11.51
CA ASN A 84 1.37 -11.91 12.87
C ASN A 84 0.22 -11.99 13.88
N LEU A 85 -0.83 -11.17 13.75
CA LEU A 85 -2.01 -11.25 14.61
C LEU A 85 -2.79 -12.54 14.39
N ILE A 86 -2.88 -13.01 13.17
CA ILE A 86 -3.54 -14.28 12.84
C ILE A 86 -2.71 -15.45 13.37
N GLU A 87 -1.41 -15.47 13.15
CA GLU A 87 -0.51 -16.53 13.62
C GLU A 87 -0.49 -16.62 15.15
N SER A 88 -0.51 -15.48 15.84
CA SER A 88 -0.60 -15.41 17.31
C SER A 88 -2.01 -15.70 17.84
N LYS A 89 -2.98 -16.00 16.98
CA LYS A 89 -4.39 -16.30 17.32
C LYS A 89 -5.13 -15.13 17.99
N ASN A 90 -4.65 -13.91 17.81
CA ASN A 90 -5.31 -12.70 18.27
C ASN A 90 -6.37 -12.18 17.27
N ALA A 91 -6.37 -12.70 16.05
CA ALA A 91 -7.37 -12.46 15.03
C ALA A 91 -7.56 -13.70 14.15
N LYS A 92 -8.68 -13.75 13.42
CA LYS A 92 -8.97 -14.79 12.42
C LYS A 92 -9.07 -14.20 11.02
N ASN A 93 -9.75 -13.07 10.88
CA ASN A 93 -10.02 -12.42 9.63
C ASN A 93 -9.67 -10.94 9.73
N ILE A 94 -8.76 -10.48 8.89
CA ILE A 94 -8.33 -9.09 8.81
C ILE A 94 -8.46 -8.62 7.37
N ILE A 95 -9.09 -7.48 7.17
CA ILE A 95 -9.07 -6.80 5.88
C ILE A 95 -7.86 -5.87 5.86
N THR A 96 -6.99 -6.00 4.87
CA THR A 96 -5.97 -4.99 4.55
C THR A 96 -6.46 -4.16 3.38
N LEU A 97 -6.30 -2.85 3.46
CA LEU A 97 -6.77 -1.92 2.45
C LEU A 97 -5.69 -0.91 2.10
N ALA A 98 -5.43 -0.76 0.82
CA ALA A 98 -4.59 0.30 0.28
C ALA A 98 -5.40 1.17 -0.68
N SER A 99 -5.37 2.46 -0.48
CA SER A 99 -6.00 3.42 -1.38
C SER A 99 -5.08 4.59 -1.69
N SER A 100 -5.28 5.19 -2.82
CA SER A 100 -4.78 6.52 -3.14
C SER A 100 -5.68 7.19 -4.18
N HIS A 101 -5.75 8.49 -4.10
CA HIS A 101 -6.28 9.34 -5.15
C HIS A 101 -5.12 10.18 -5.67
N ASN A 102 -4.77 10.08 -6.95
CA ASN A 102 -3.55 10.70 -7.50
C ASN A 102 -3.49 12.22 -7.25
N LEU A 103 -4.63 12.92 -7.34
CA LEU A 103 -4.65 14.36 -7.13
C LEU A 103 -4.48 14.78 -5.66
N THR A 104 -4.98 14.01 -4.69
CA THR A 104 -4.75 14.25 -3.27
C THR A 104 -3.35 13.84 -2.85
N ALA A 105 -2.90 12.68 -3.27
CA ALA A 105 -1.57 12.16 -2.97
C ALA A 105 -0.47 13.05 -3.58
N GLU A 106 -0.66 13.55 -4.78
CA GLU A 106 0.32 14.42 -5.43
C GLU A 106 0.45 15.79 -4.75
N ARG A 107 -0.61 16.34 -4.16
CA ARG A 107 -0.50 17.57 -3.36
C ARG A 107 0.45 17.42 -2.18
N GLN A 108 0.51 16.24 -1.57
CA GLN A 108 1.33 16.00 -0.39
C GLN A 108 2.79 15.64 -0.72
N PHE A 109 3.01 14.86 -1.78
CA PHE A 109 4.31 14.27 -2.08
C PHE A 109 5.03 14.89 -3.27
N ARG A 110 4.37 15.79 -4.04
CA ARG A 110 4.89 16.36 -5.27
C ARG A 110 4.46 17.81 -5.45
N TYR A 111 5.08 18.45 -6.45
CA TYR A 111 4.63 19.75 -6.93
C TYR A 111 3.19 19.68 -7.41
N PRO A 112 2.39 20.76 -7.18
CA PRO A 112 1.02 20.82 -7.64
C PRO A 112 0.91 20.49 -9.13
N THR A 113 0.01 19.58 -9.46
CA THR A 113 -0.27 19.15 -10.84
C THR A 113 -0.90 20.27 -11.67
N GLU A 114 -1.45 21.29 -11.01
CA GLU A 114 -2.05 22.46 -11.61
C GLU A 114 -1.06 23.29 -12.48
N TYR A 115 0.24 23.17 -12.22
CA TYR A 115 1.25 23.88 -13.04
C TYR A 115 1.46 23.26 -14.42
N GLY A 116 0.91 22.08 -14.70
CA GLY A 116 0.95 21.45 -16.02
C GLY A 116 2.37 21.19 -16.57
N CYS A 117 3.39 21.21 -15.73
CA CYS A 117 4.77 21.00 -16.16
C CYS A 117 5.01 19.57 -16.63
N PRO A 118 5.81 19.33 -17.68
CA PRO A 118 6.26 18.01 -18.06
C PRO A 118 6.94 17.30 -16.89
N LYS A 119 6.57 16.05 -16.64
CA LYS A 119 7.19 15.25 -15.58
C LYS A 119 8.63 14.90 -15.95
N LYS A 120 9.56 15.10 -15.02
CA LYS A 120 10.97 14.71 -15.17
C LYS A 120 11.10 13.20 -15.25
N GLY A 121 12.22 12.69 -15.80
CA GLY A 121 12.51 11.24 -15.81
C GLY A 121 12.64 10.59 -14.44
N THR A 122 12.85 11.40 -13.39
CA THR A 122 12.89 10.96 -11.98
C THR A 122 11.51 10.90 -11.32
N ALA A 123 10.44 11.37 -11.99
CA ALA A 123 9.11 11.40 -11.42
C ALA A 123 8.55 9.99 -11.23
N THR A 124 7.90 9.77 -10.10
CA THR A 124 7.08 8.60 -9.81
C THR A 124 5.60 8.96 -9.97
N CYS A 125 4.72 8.00 -10.13
CA CYS A 125 3.29 8.24 -10.31
C CYS A 125 2.47 7.55 -9.24
N THR A 126 1.38 8.19 -8.82
CA THR A 126 0.36 7.57 -7.99
C THR A 126 -0.86 7.25 -8.83
N LEU A 127 -1.53 6.16 -8.52
CA LEU A 127 -2.78 5.76 -9.17
C LEU A 127 -3.97 6.22 -8.33
N THR A 128 -5.09 6.48 -8.99
CA THR A 128 -6.38 6.58 -8.32
C THR A 128 -6.99 5.20 -8.27
N ALA A 129 -6.86 4.54 -7.13
CA ALA A 129 -7.32 3.17 -6.92
C ALA A 129 -7.49 2.84 -5.44
N CYS A 130 -8.32 1.84 -5.17
CA CYS A 130 -8.45 1.22 -3.86
C CYS A 130 -8.50 -0.31 -4.02
N VAL A 131 -7.70 -1.00 -3.21
CA VAL A 131 -7.65 -2.46 -3.18
C VAL A 131 -7.82 -2.93 -1.75
N SER A 132 -8.70 -3.90 -1.54
CA SER A 132 -8.84 -4.60 -0.27
C SER A 132 -8.54 -6.08 -0.44
N MET A 133 -7.93 -6.68 0.58
CA MET A 133 -7.59 -8.10 0.61
C MET A 133 -7.96 -8.67 1.98
N LEU A 134 -8.50 -9.89 1.98
CA LEU A 134 -8.78 -10.64 3.19
C LEU A 134 -7.55 -11.48 3.57
N LEU A 135 -7.06 -11.30 4.78
CA LEU A 135 -6.17 -12.23 5.46
C LEU A 135 -7.00 -13.12 6.37
N THR A 136 -6.78 -14.42 6.32
CA THR A 136 -7.56 -15.39 7.11
C THR A 136 -6.68 -16.54 7.56
N ASN A 137 -7.06 -17.20 8.66
CA ASN A 137 -6.45 -18.45 9.09
C ASN A 137 -7.04 -19.70 8.38
N GLU A 138 -8.02 -19.51 7.52
CA GLU A 138 -8.58 -20.61 6.74
C GLU A 138 -7.63 -21.00 5.60
N LYS A 139 -7.72 -22.25 5.18
CA LYS A 139 -6.89 -22.76 4.07
C LYS A 139 -7.32 -22.13 2.76
N THR A 140 -6.40 -21.41 2.11
CA THR A 140 -6.60 -20.80 0.80
C THR A 140 -5.52 -21.26 -0.20
N ASN A 141 -5.71 -20.92 -1.48
CA ASN A 141 -4.71 -21.21 -2.53
C ASN A 141 -3.53 -20.24 -2.50
N ILE A 142 -3.69 -19.08 -1.89
CA ILE A 142 -2.66 -18.04 -1.76
C ILE A 142 -2.23 -17.98 -0.29
N LYS A 143 -0.93 -17.95 -0.03
CA LYS A 143 -0.38 -17.93 1.32
C LYS A 143 0.62 -16.80 1.47
N VAL A 144 0.65 -16.20 2.66
CA VAL A 144 1.78 -15.39 3.12
C VAL A 144 2.79 -16.35 3.74
N SER A 145 3.94 -16.51 3.12
CA SER A 145 4.97 -17.46 3.55
C SER A 145 6.00 -16.84 4.51
N GLY A 146 6.17 -15.54 4.46
CA GLY A 146 7.13 -14.84 5.31
C GLY A 146 7.08 -13.34 5.11
N GLY A 147 7.86 -12.61 5.90
CA GLY A 147 7.97 -11.17 5.77
C GLY A 147 9.11 -10.61 6.63
N LEU A 148 9.58 -9.44 6.25
CA LEU A 148 10.65 -8.72 6.93
C LEU A 148 10.29 -7.23 7.00
N ILE A 149 10.50 -6.62 8.15
CA ILE A 149 10.49 -5.15 8.28
C ILE A 149 11.92 -4.66 8.02
N GLY A 150 12.11 -3.88 6.96
CA GLY A 150 13.39 -3.27 6.64
C GLY A 150 13.76 -2.14 7.61
N LYS A 151 14.98 -1.66 7.48
CA LYS A 151 15.50 -0.52 8.24
C LYS A 151 15.60 0.73 7.37
N VAL A 152 15.76 1.88 8.01
CA VAL A 152 16.08 3.12 7.30
C VAL A 152 17.48 3.02 6.71
N VAL A 153 17.59 3.29 5.40
CA VAL A 153 18.87 3.40 4.68
C VAL A 153 19.04 4.85 4.22
N ASN A 154 20.11 5.49 4.68
CA ASN A 154 20.40 6.87 4.32
C ASN A 154 21.79 6.97 3.67
N LEU A 155 21.83 7.23 2.39
CA LEU A 155 23.06 7.43 1.62
C LEU A 155 23.41 8.91 1.42
N GLY A 156 22.78 9.82 2.15
CA GLY A 156 23.02 11.26 2.05
C GLY A 156 22.45 11.92 0.78
N ILE A 157 21.54 11.26 0.08
CA ILE A 157 20.89 11.81 -1.12
C ILE A 157 19.82 12.80 -0.68
N ASN A 158 19.98 14.08 -1.07
CA ASN A 158 19.09 15.17 -0.65
C ASN A 158 18.25 15.78 -1.80
N ASP A 159 18.25 15.15 -2.99
CA ASP A 159 17.44 15.62 -4.12
C ASP A 159 15.98 15.18 -3.95
N VAL A 160 15.15 16.12 -3.49
CA VAL A 160 13.69 15.92 -3.32
C VAL A 160 12.95 15.56 -4.61
N ASN A 161 13.55 15.83 -5.77
CA ASN A 161 12.97 15.50 -7.07
C ASN A 161 13.38 14.12 -7.59
N ASN A 162 14.18 13.37 -6.84
CA ASN A 162 14.65 12.04 -7.21
C ASN A 162 14.40 11.03 -6.09
N MET A 163 13.14 10.83 -5.75
CA MET A 163 12.73 9.86 -4.73
C MET A 163 13.21 8.44 -5.06
N GLY A 164 13.25 8.06 -6.33
CA GLY A 164 13.70 6.73 -6.73
C GLY A 164 15.14 6.43 -6.34
N ALA A 165 16.05 7.40 -6.45
CA ALA A 165 17.43 7.24 -6.03
C ALA A 165 17.56 7.04 -4.50
N VAL A 166 16.67 7.65 -3.72
CA VAL A 166 16.63 7.48 -2.26
C VAL A 166 16.01 6.14 -1.87
N MET A 167 14.94 5.73 -2.57
CA MET A 167 14.19 4.50 -2.23
C MET A 167 14.90 3.22 -2.70
N ALA A 168 15.60 3.25 -3.83
CA ALA A 168 16.22 2.05 -4.41
C ALA A 168 17.21 1.35 -3.48
N PRO A 169 18.15 2.04 -2.79
CA PRO A 169 19.05 1.41 -1.82
C PRO A 169 18.33 0.77 -0.64
N ALA A 170 17.29 1.41 -0.12
CA ALA A 170 16.50 0.86 0.98
C ALA A 170 15.71 -0.38 0.54
N CYS A 171 15.19 -0.37 -0.68
CA CYS A 171 14.54 -1.51 -1.29
C CYS A 171 15.54 -2.67 -1.47
N ALA A 172 16.72 -2.40 -2.01
CA ALA A 172 17.78 -3.40 -2.21
C ALA A 172 18.22 -4.02 -0.87
N ASP A 173 18.46 -3.22 0.16
CA ASP A 173 18.86 -3.71 1.50
C ASP A 173 17.77 -4.62 2.10
N THR A 174 16.52 -4.27 1.94
CA THR A 174 15.40 -5.08 2.45
C THR A 174 15.26 -6.39 1.71
N ILE A 175 15.31 -6.37 0.37
CA ILE A 175 15.26 -7.60 -0.46
C ILE A 175 16.44 -8.50 -0.14
N TYR A 176 17.65 -7.95 -0.12
CA TYR A 176 18.87 -8.70 0.21
C TYR A 176 18.76 -9.38 1.59
N THR A 177 18.38 -8.62 2.60
CA THR A 177 18.25 -9.15 3.96
C THR A 177 17.19 -10.25 4.05
N TYR A 178 16.05 -10.07 3.37
CA TYR A 178 15.02 -11.09 3.31
C TYR A 178 15.51 -12.38 2.66
N LEU A 179 16.15 -12.28 1.49
CA LEU A 179 16.68 -13.43 0.75
C LEU A 179 17.72 -14.19 1.55
N GLN A 180 18.62 -13.47 2.25
CA GLN A 180 19.61 -14.11 3.13
C GLN A 180 18.96 -14.88 4.28
N ASN A 181 17.94 -14.28 4.94
CA ASN A 181 17.23 -14.91 6.05
C ASN A 181 16.40 -16.13 5.61
N ALA A 182 15.84 -16.06 4.41
CA ALA A 182 15.05 -17.14 3.82
C ALA A 182 15.93 -18.26 3.19
N HIS A 183 17.25 -18.02 3.03
CA HIS A 183 18.14 -18.87 2.24
C HIS A 183 17.69 -19.04 0.78
N GLU A 184 17.21 -17.97 0.20
CA GLU A 184 16.66 -17.90 -1.16
C GLU A 184 17.44 -16.89 -2.02
N THR A 185 17.18 -16.90 -3.31
CA THR A 185 17.75 -16.00 -4.31
C THR A 185 16.65 -15.33 -5.12
N VAL A 186 16.96 -14.30 -5.87
CA VAL A 186 15.99 -13.64 -6.78
C VAL A 186 15.41 -14.60 -7.81
N LYS A 187 16.09 -15.71 -8.12
CA LYS A 187 15.64 -16.72 -9.10
C LYS A 187 14.51 -17.62 -8.56
N ASP A 188 14.31 -17.62 -7.25
CA ASP A 188 13.25 -18.40 -6.60
C ASP A 188 11.90 -17.70 -6.67
N TYR A 189 11.86 -16.50 -7.28
CA TYR A 189 10.66 -15.66 -7.41
C TYR A 189 10.32 -15.40 -8.87
N ASP A 190 9.07 -15.66 -9.24
CA ASP A 190 8.55 -15.32 -10.56
C ASP A 190 8.37 -13.81 -10.73
N LEU A 191 8.10 -13.10 -9.63
CA LEU A 191 7.84 -11.66 -9.65
C LEU A 191 8.26 -11.00 -8.33
N ILE A 192 9.01 -9.91 -8.43
CA ILE A 192 9.34 -9.02 -7.32
C ILE A 192 8.73 -7.65 -7.61
N LEU A 193 7.78 -7.22 -6.77
CA LEU A 193 7.13 -5.91 -6.88
C LEU A 193 7.69 -4.95 -5.83
N THR A 194 7.95 -3.72 -6.25
CA THR A 194 8.36 -2.62 -5.38
C THR A 194 7.36 -1.48 -5.44
N GLY A 195 7.50 -0.50 -4.57
CA GLY A 195 6.91 0.83 -4.79
C GLY A 195 7.46 1.42 -6.10
N ASP A 196 6.77 2.43 -6.65
CA ASP A 196 7.22 3.08 -7.89
C ASP A 196 8.55 3.81 -7.66
N LEU A 197 9.64 3.20 -8.12
CA LEU A 197 10.98 3.75 -8.06
C LEU A 197 11.27 4.74 -9.22
N GLY A 198 10.34 4.89 -10.14
CA GLY A 198 10.58 5.59 -11.40
C GLY A 198 11.68 4.91 -12.25
N LYS A 199 12.00 5.50 -13.39
CA LYS A 199 13.02 4.94 -14.28
C LYS A 199 14.43 4.94 -13.67
N VAL A 200 14.78 6.01 -12.97
CA VAL A 200 16.11 6.15 -12.36
C VAL A 200 16.28 5.17 -11.21
N GLY A 201 15.35 5.12 -10.26
CA GLY A 201 15.44 4.20 -9.12
C GLY A 201 15.39 2.73 -9.53
N LEU A 202 14.60 2.38 -10.55
CA LEU A 202 14.57 1.02 -11.09
C LEU A 202 15.93 0.60 -11.67
N ASN A 203 16.61 1.51 -12.40
CA ASN A 203 17.93 1.20 -12.94
C ASN A 203 18.95 1.03 -11.81
N ILE A 204 18.90 1.90 -10.79
CA ILE A 204 19.77 1.74 -9.61
C ILE A 204 19.51 0.38 -8.92
N LEU A 205 18.24 0.01 -8.71
CA LEU A 205 17.92 -1.28 -8.09
C LEU A 205 18.47 -2.48 -8.87
N LYS A 206 18.41 -2.43 -10.20
CA LYS A 206 18.95 -3.49 -11.07
C LYS A 206 20.47 -3.67 -10.98
N GLU A 207 21.20 -2.66 -10.53
CA GLU A 207 22.66 -2.76 -10.34
C GLU A 207 23.04 -3.54 -9.08
N TYR A 208 22.10 -3.81 -8.19
CA TYR A 208 22.29 -4.62 -6.99
C TYR A 208 22.11 -6.11 -7.21
N TYR A 209 21.47 -6.52 -8.32
CA TYR A 209 21.08 -7.90 -8.65
C TYR A 209 21.40 -8.25 -10.10
#